data_9a7d9937af2f64675ebbb819e7fd6b50
#
_entry.id   9a7d9937af2f64675ebbb819e7fd6b50
#
_cell.length_a   1.000
_cell.length_b   1.000
_cell.length_c   1.000
_cell.angle_alpha   90.00
_cell.angle_beta   90.00
_cell.angle_gamma   90.00
#
_symmetry.space_group_name_H-M   'P 1'
#
loop_
_entity.id
_entity.type
_entity.pdbx_description
1 polymer ?
#
loop_
_entity_poly.entity_id
_entity_poly.type
_entity_poly.pdbx_seq_one_letter_code
_entity_poly.pdbx_strand_id
1 'polypeptide(L)'
;MNTESSVTEAVVRNHLQAFLQQKGIAAILNDYDENARFYSEAGIYQGKQEIHGFFMDFIGSLPVGGIDRFSLRSQRVDGNIAYITWSVGGDIPLGTDTFVVDNGKIVSQTFAMYAVPAQ
;
A
#
# COMPACT_ATOMS: atom_id res chain seq x y z
N MET A 1 24.92 -0.96 7.84
CA MET A 1 23.60 -0.86 7.23
C MET A 1 22.98 -2.24 7.17
N ASN A 2 21.70 -2.35 7.51
CA ASN A 2 21.00 -3.63 7.48
C ASN A 2 20.51 -3.92 6.06
N THR A 3 21.06 -4.98 5.43
CA THR A 3 20.70 -5.36 4.06
C THR A 3 19.20 -5.68 3.95
N GLU A 4 18.62 -6.32 4.97
CA GLU A 4 17.20 -6.66 4.98
C GLU A 4 16.35 -5.39 4.97
N SER A 5 16.71 -4.39 5.77
CA SER A 5 16.01 -3.10 5.77
C SER A 5 16.11 -2.42 4.41
N SER A 6 17.26 -2.51 3.73
CA SER A 6 17.44 -1.91 2.42
C SER A 6 16.55 -2.56 1.37
N VAL A 7 16.40 -3.88 1.40
CA VAL A 7 15.51 -4.60 0.49
C VAL A 7 14.06 -4.22 0.76
N THR A 8 13.67 -4.20 2.04
CA THR A 8 12.31 -3.82 2.44
C THR A 8 11.97 -2.41 1.95
N GLU A 9 12.89 -1.46 2.16
CA GLU A 9 12.69 -0.08 1.73
C GLU A 9 12.53 0.01 0.20
N ALA A 10 13.34 -0.73 -0.55
CA ALA A 10 13.26 -0.73 -2.00
C ALA A 10 11.91 -1.28 -2.50
N VAL A 11 11.43 -2.37 -1.89
CA VAL A 11 10.15 -2.96 -2.27
C VAL A 11 9.00 -1.99 -2.02
N VAL A 12 8.97 -1.36 -0.84
CA VAL A 12 7.93 -0.40 -0.49
C VAL A 12 7.98 0.81 -1.41
N ARG A 13 9.19 1.32 -1.71
CA ARG A 13 9.35 2.44 -2.64
C ARG A 13 8.79 2.10 -4.01
N ASN A 14 9.12 0.92 -4.55
CA ASN A 14 8.62 0.49 -5.85
C ASN A 14 7.10 0.38 -5.86
N HIS A 15 6.54 -0.16 -4.77
CA HIS A 15 5.10 -0.28 -4.62
C HIS A 15 4.41 1.09 -4.65
N LEU A 16 4.92 2.04 -3.86
CA LEU A 16 4.36 3.38 -3.81
C LEU A 16 4.50 4.09 -5.15
N GLN A 17 5.64 3.95 -5.83
CA GLN A 17 5.84 4.57 -7.14
C GLN A 17 4.88 4.00 -8.18
N ALA A 18 4.64 2.69 -8.18
CA ALA A 18 3.70 2.08 -9.11
C ALA A 18 2.29 2.65 -8.92
N PHE A 19 1.89 2.88 -7.67
CA PHE A 19 0.60 3.48 -7.36
C PHE A 19 0.56 4.95 -7.76
N LEU A 20 1.54 5.74 -7.30
CA LEU A 20 1.54 7.20 -7.49
C LEU A 20 1.75 7.61 -8.95
N GLN A 21 2.53 6.85 -9.70
CA GLN A 21 2.78 7.14 -11.12
C GLN A 21 1.73 6.49 -12.03
N GLN A 22 0.69 5.90 -11.43
CA GLN A 22 -0.43 5.31 -12.15
C GLN A 22 0.02 4.31 -13.21
N LYS A 23 0.94 3.44 -12.83
CA LYS A 23 1.48 2.43 -13.75
C LYS A 23 0.53 1.27 -14.00
N GLY A 24 -0.61 1.25 -13.32
CA GLY A 24 -1.62 0.21 -13.46
C GLY A 24 -1.55 -0.82 -12.33
N ILE A 25 -2.65 -1.55 -12.15
CA ILE A 25 -2.75 -2.52 -11.05
C ILE A 25 -1.74 -3.66 -11.23
N ALA A 26 -1.48 -4.10 -12.46
CA ALA A 26 -0.48 -5.14 -12.71
C ALA A 26 0.90 -4.76 -12.17
N ALA A 27 1.30 -3.49 -12.35
CA ALA A 27 2.57 -3.00 -11.83
C ALA A 27 2.57 -2.96 -10.30
N ILE A 28 1.45 -2.56 -9.70
CA ILE A 28 1.29 -2.56 -8.23
C ILE A 28 1.45 -3.99 -7.70
N LEU A 29 0.81 -4.96 -8.34
CA LEU A 29 0.83 -6.36 -7.90
C LEU A 29 2.18 -7.03 -8.08
N ASN A 30 3.03 -6.48 -8.92
CA ASN A 30 4.34 -7.06 -9.19
C ASN A 30 5.22 -7.16 -7.93
N ASP A 31 4.97 -6.32 -6.94
CA ASP A 31 5.73 -6.33 -5.69
C ASP A 31 5.20 -7.32 -4.66
N TYR A 32 4.10 -8.01 -4.95
CA TYR A 32 3.49 -8.97 -4.04
C TYR A 32 3.91 -10.40 -4.35
N ASP A 33 4.06 -11.20 -3.29
CA ASP A 33 4.17 -12.64 -3.43
C ASP A 33 2.84 -13.20 -3.95
N GLU A 34 2.90 -14.32 -4.67
CA GLU A 34 1.70 -14.96 -5.22
C GLU A 34 0.67 -15.29 -4.13
N ASN A 35 1.12 -15.61 -2.93
CA ASN A 35 0.28 -16.01 -1.81
C ASN A 35 0.18 -14.94 -0.74
N ALA A 36 0.45 -13.69 -1.09
CA ALA A 36 0.42 -12.58 -0.13
C ALA A 36 -0.95 -12.46 0.53
N ARG A 37 -0.95 -11.97 1.76
CA ARG A 37 -2.18 -11.71 2.51
C ARG A 37 -2.27 -10.23 2.81
N PHE A 38 -3.43 -9.66 2.52
CA PHE A 38 -3.71 -8.25 2.71
C PHE A 38 -4.89 -8.14 3.68
N TYR A 39 -4.64 -7.50 4.81
CA TYR A 39 -5.61 -7.38 5.90
C TYR A 39 -6.19 -5.98 5.92
N SER A 40 -7.51 -5.88 5.91
CA SER A 40 -8.20 -4.60 5.98
C SER A 40 -9.42 -4.73 6.89
N GLU A 41 -10.04 -3.60 7.16
CA GLU A 41 -11.28 -3.58 7.93
C GLU A 41 -12.41 -4.37 7.24
N ALA A 42 -12.39 -4.39 5.92
CA ALA A 42 -13.39 -5.11 5.13
C ALA A 42 -13.16 -6.63 5.11
N GLY A 43 -11.95 -7.09 5.44
CA GLY A 43 -11.63 -8.51 5.45
C GLY A 43 -10.20 -8.79 5.04
N ILE A 44 -9.94 -10.07 4.75
CA ILE A 44 -8.63 -10.55 4.35
C ILE A 44 -8.67 -10.92 2.87
N TYR A 45 -7.73 -10.38 2.10
CA TYR A 45 -7.56 -10.69 0.68
C TYR A 45 -6.37 -11.62 0.54
N GLN A 46 -6.57 -12.80 -0.06
CA GLN A 46 -5.54 -13.83 -0.19
C GLN A 46 -5.13 -13.97 -1.64
N GLY A 47 -3.83 -13.76 -1.89
CA GLY A 47 -3.25 -13.92 -3.22
C GLY A 47 -3.47 -12.70 -4.11
N LYS A 48 -2.73 -12.68 -5.22
CA LYS A 48 -2.72 -11.52 -6.11
C LYS A 48 -4.09 -11.23 -6.72
N GLN A 49 -4.87 -12.27 -7.01
CA GLN A 49 -6.17 -12.06 -7.65
C GLN A 49 -7.13 -11.30 -6.74
N GLU A 50 -7.20 -11.68 -5.46
CA GLU A 50 -8.06 -10.97 -4.52
C GLU A 50 -7.54 -9.58 -4.22
N ILE A 51 -6.22 -9.43 -4.09
CA ILE A 51 -5.59 -8.13 -3.86
C ILE A 51 -5.85 -7.20 -5.06
N HIS A 52 -5.87 -7.76 -6.28
CA HIS A 52 -6.27 -7.01 -7.48
C HIS A 52 -7.66 -6.39 -7.30
N GLY A 53 -8.61 -7.17 -6.80
CA GLY A 53 -9.96 -6.66 -6.52
C GLY A 53 -9.96 -5.53 -5.53
N PHE A 54 -9.15 -5.63 -4.47
CA PHE A 54 -9.02 -4.53 -3.50
C PHE A 54 -8.56 -3.24 -4.19
N PHE A 55 -7.52 -3.32 -5.02
CA PHE A 55 -6.99 -2.12 -5.66
C PHE A 55 -7.94 -1.54 -6.69
N MET A 56 -8.70 -2.39 -7.40
CA MET A 56 -9.73 -1.88 -8.31
C MET A 56 -10.76 -1.02 -7.55
N ASP A 57 -11.22 -1.53 -6.41
CA ASP A 57 -12.21 -0.81 -5.60
C ASP A 57 -11.60 0.43 -4.96
N PHE A 58 -10.39 0.32 -4.43
CA PHE A 58 -9.74 1.43 -3.75
C PHE A 58 -9.45 2.58 -4.72
N ILE A 59 -8.84 2.28 -5.86
CA ILE A 59 -8.50 3.31 -6.86
C ILE A 59 -9.79 3.92 -7.41
N GLY A 60 -10.80 3.08 -7.67
CA GLY A 60 -12.09 3.56 -8.18
C GLY A 60 -12.86 4.43 -7.20
N SER A 61 -12.58 4.31 -5.90
CA SER A 61 -13.26 5.09 -4.87
C SER A 61 -12.52 6.37 -4.48
N LEU A 62 -11.31 6.58 -4.99
CA LEU A 62 -10.55 7.79 -4.66
C LEU A 62 -11.27 9.03 -5.21
N PRO A 63 -11.23 10.15 -4.45
CA PRO A 63 -11.80 11.41 -4.95
C PRO A 63 -11.09 11.85 -6.21
N VAL A 64 -11.77 12.67 -7.01
CA VAL A 64 -11.18 13.25 -8.23
C VAL A 64 -9.89 13.99 -7.85
N GLY A 65 -8.80 13.67 -8.56
CA GLY A 65 -7.48 14.24 -8.26
C GLY A 65 -6.86 13.69 -6.98
N GLY A 66 -7.39 12.59 -6.43
CA GLY A 66 -6.93 12.05 -5.16
C GLY A 66 -5.46 11.64 -5.19
N ILE A 67 -5.01 11.00 -6.28
CA ILE A 67 -3.61 10.55 -6.37
C ILE A 67 -2.68 11.75 -6.32
N ASP A 68 -3.03 12.85 -6.97
CA ASP A 68 -2.22 14.07 -6.97
C ASP A 68 -2.13 14.72 -5.59
N ARG A 69 -3.10 14.45 -4.72
CA ARG A 69 -3.15 15.00 -3.36
C ARG A 69 -2.63 14.03 -2.32
N PHE A 70 -2.15 12.86 -2.75
CA PHE A 70 -1.55 11.87 -1.85
C PHE A 70 -0.26 12.44 -1.26
N SER A 71 -0.11 12.26 0.06
CA SER A 71 1.09 12.68 0.77
C SER A 71 1.54 11.57 1.70
N LEU A 72 2.78 11.13 1.53
CA LEU A 72 3.40 10.19 2.48
C LEU A 72 3.81 11.00 3.71
N ARG A 73 3.23 10.67 4.86
CA ARG A 73 3.45 11.42 6.10
C ARG A 73 4.65 10.90 6.88
N SER A 74 4.80 9.59 6.95
CA SER A 74 5.93 9.00 7.66
C SER A 74 6.23 7.61 7.10
N GLN A 75 7.48 7.20 7.27
CA GLN A 75 7.92 5.86 6.90
C GLN A 75 8.93 5.39 7.93
N ARG A 76 8.74 4.18 8.43
CA ARG A 76 9.66 3.53 9.37
C ARG A 76 9.95 2.14 8.87
N VAL A 77 11.22 1.81 8.73
CA VAL A 77 11.65 0.49 8.25
C VAL A 77 12.56 -0.12 9.30
N ASP A 78 12.27 -1.37 9.65
CA ASP A 78 13.07 -2.13 10.60
C ASP A 78 13.11 -3.59 10.13
N GLY A 79 14.25 -4.02 9.63
CA GLY A 79 14.39 -5.38 9.10
C GLY A 79 13.44 -5.60 7.93
N ASN A 80 12.59 -6.61 8.03
CA ASN A 80 11.65 -6.96 6.98
C ASN A 80 10.27 -6.32 7.15
N ILE A 81 10.14 -5.36 8.06
CA ILE A 81 8.86 -4.69 8.31
C ILE A 81 8.99 -3.21 7.98
N ALA A 82 8.00 -2.68 7.28
CA ALA A 82 7.88 -1.25 6.99
C ALA A 82 6.50 -0.77 7.42
N TYR A 83 6.45 0.42 8.01
CA TYR A 83 5.23 1.08 8.43
C TYR A 83 5.17 2.44 7.78
N ILE A 84 4.06 2.76 7.14
CA ILE A 84 3.85 4.09 6.55
C ILE A 84 2.54 4.69 7.03
N THR A 85 2.52 6.02 7.09
CA THR A 85 1.28 6.78 7.22
C THR A 85 1.19 7.74 6.06
N TRP A 86 -0.03 8.01 5.63
CA TRP A 86 -0.28 8.85 4.47
C TRP A 86 -1.63 9.55 4.59
N SER A 87 -1.87 10.50 3.68
CA SER A 87 -3.14 11.21 3.60
C SER A 87 -3.45 11.54 2.14
N VAL A 88 -4.72 11.84 1.88
CA VAL A 88 -5.18 12.31 0.57
C VAL A 88 -5.97 13.59 0.80
N GLY A 89 -5.28 14.73 0.78
CA GLY A 89 -5.90 16.02 1.07
C GLY A 89 -6.69 15.98 2.37
N GLY A 90 -7.80 16.69 2.39
CA GLY A 90 -8.71 16.67 3.54
C GLY A 90 -9.72 15.52 3.50
N ASP A 91 -9.81 14.79 2.40
CA ASP A 91 -10.80 13.72 2.25
C ASP A 91 -10.40 12.45 3.00
N ILE A 92 -9.11 12.14 3.03
CA ILE A 92 -8.56 11.01 3.77
C ILE A 92 -7.43 11.53 4.64
N PRO A 93 -7.75 12.00 5.86
CA PRO A 93 -6.72 12.63 6.72
C PRO A 93 -5.65 11.66 7.20
N LEU A 94 -5.95 10.37 7.27
CA LEU A 94 -4.99 9.39 7.74
C LEU A 94 -5.24 8.02 7.12
N GLY A 95 -4.20 7.47 6.53
CA GLY A 95 -4.13 6.07 6.16
C GLY A 95 -2.86 5.47 6.74
N THR A 96 -2.87 4.17 7.03
CA THR A 96 -1.71 3.45 7.53
C THR A 96 -1.58 2.11 6.82
N ASP A 97 -0.35 1.72 6.56
CA ASP A 97 -0.03 0.40 6.02
C ASP A 97 1.17 -0.16 6.77
N THR A 98 1.15 -1.46 7.02
CA THR A 98 2.33 -2.19 7.48
C THR A 98 2.63 -3.27 6.45
N PHE A 99 3.88 -3.35 6.03
CA PHE A 99 4.34 -4.32 5.03
C PHE A 99 5.31 -5.29 5.67
N VAL A 100 5.13 -6.57 5.39
CA VAL A 100 6.12 -7.60 5.72
C VAL A 100 6.70 -8.11 4.40
N VAL A 101 8.01 -8.04 4.26
CA VAL A 101 8.72 -8.37 3.01
C VAL A 101 9.58 -9.60 3.24
N ASP A 102 9.52 -10.54 2.29
CA ASP A 102 10.36 -11.74 2.30
C ASP A 102 10.77 -12.05 0.87
N ASN A 103 12.04 -12.35 0.67
CA ASN A 103 12.60 -12.62 -0.67
C ASN A 103 12.25 -11.54 -1.69
N GLY A 104 12.29 -10.28 -1.26
CA GLY A 104 12.04 -9.15 -2.14
C GLY A 104 10.59 -8.95 -2.56
N LYS A 105 9.64 -9.61 -1.89
CA LYS A 105 8.21 -9.48 -2.18
C LYS A 105 7.44 -9.22 -0.92
N ILE A 106 6.32 -8.51 -1.05
CA ILE A 106 5.39 -8.29 0.06
C ILE A 106 4.63 -9.59 0.30
N VAL A 107 4.79 -10.18 1.48
CA VAL A 107 4.09 -11.41 1.85
C VAL A 107 2.89 -11.16 2.74
N SER A 108 2.88 -10.03 3.46
CA SER A 108 1.73 -9.62 4.27
C SER A 108 1.67 -8.10 4.30
N GLN A 109 0.47 -7.59 4.36
CA GLN A 109 0.24 -6.14 4.47
C GLN A 109 -1.01 -5.90 5.28
N THR A 110 -1.00 -4.88 6.13
CA THR A 110 -2.20 -4.37 6.78
C THR A 110 -2.53 -3.00 6.18
N PHE A 111 -3.79 -2.65 6.21
CA PHE A 111 -4.28 -1.39 5.65
C PHE A 111 -5.43 -0.88 6.49
N ALA A 112 -5.37 0.39 6.84
CA ALA A 112 -6.50 1.08 7.47
C ALA A 112 -6.48 2.54 7.05
N MET A 113 -7.66 3.12 6.90
CA MET A 113 -7.77 4.54 6.62
C MET A 113 -9.05 5.11 7.22
N TYR A 114 -9.04 6.42 7.43
CA TYR A 114 -10.23 7.16 7.78
C TYR A 114 -10.56 8.12 6.63
N ALA A 115 -11.75 7.97 6.08
CA ALA A 115 -12.26 8.86 5.04
C ALA A 115 -13.34 9.74 5.65
N VAL A 116 -13.24 11.05 5.44
CA VAL A 116 -14.26 11.98 5.91
C VAL A 116 -15.52 11.74 5.09
N PRO A 117 -16.70 11.57 5.74
CA PRO A 117 -17.94 11.34 4.99
C PRO A 117 -18.24 12.48 4.05
N ALA A 118 -18.83 12.14 2.89
CA ALA A 118 -19.30 13.14 1.95
C ALA A 118 -20.45 13.94 2.56
N GLN A 119 -20.48 15.22 2.25
CA GLN A 119 -21.51 16.14 2.77
C GLN A 119 -22.55 16.45 1.72
#